data_6958e0b679539473dbe6b41960e8d7b1
#
_entry.id   6958e0b679539473dbe6b41960e8d7b1
#
_cell.length_a   1.000
_cell.length_b   1.000
_cell.length_c   1.000
_cell.angle_alpha   90.00
_cell.angle_beta   90.00
_cell.angle_gamma   90.00
#
_symmetry.space_group_name_H-M   'P 1'
#
loop_
_entity.id
_entity.type
_entity.pdbx_description
1 polymer ?
#
loop_
_entity_poly.entity_id
_entity_poly.type
_entity_poly.pdbx_seq_one_letter_code
_entity_poly.pdbx_strand_id
1 'polypeptide(L)'
;MNTRKYMLKSSLMACFVSCCISFVSADNPPFFTTDIKLNDKGEMLLTEKGLKRVDIFSADGKQLLRSYPMDETPTGILVDGDKAYVTTFENTGKLQILLLESGRIEAAIPTGSGACHPMFGPDKKTVYVCNQFDNSVSEIDPVNHKVLRTVKVLREPKSAVFSKDGKYMYVTNFLPAQRADLDYVAACVSVIEMDGFTKVKDIKLANGSNALRGICITPDGKYIYVSHNLGRFTVPTSQLQQGWMNTSAFSVIDTDKQEFVGAVVVDEPERGAAGIWSIDCNDESIFISHSGTHEISVIDHPALREKFENYPNKAMLDYDLNFLYGIRERVPLQGNGPRTMVLTADKLILPTYFADVLNVVDINTREVTATELNPGRTESDINKGEKYFNDASHCFQNWQSCNGCHPGEARTDGMNWDLMNDGVGNSKNCKSLLFSHVTPPNMISGIRASAEVAVRAGYNFIQFFDITEDDALCVDNYLMSLRPVPSPYLVNGELSDKAKEGRKVFEKLGCGDCHSGPYYTDMKMHRIGEDIEFEKGWDTPTLREVWRTAPYLFDGRAATMEEVFEVHKHGIDKKVSKKDIEALTEYVNSL
;
A
#
# COMPACT_ATOMS: atom_id res chain seq x y z
N MET A 1 32.89 78.41 38.92
CA MET A 1 34.37 78.48 38.84
C MET A 1 34.93 77.09 38.81
N ASN A 2 35.82 76.86 37.86
CA ASN A 2 36.57 75.63 37.55
C ASN A 2 35.88 74.45 36.89
N THR A 3 35.91 74.54 35.60
CA THR A 3 35.77 73.46 34.59
C THR A 3 37.00 72.57 34.59
N ARG A 4 36.85 71.27 34.75
CA ARG A 4 37.89 70.31 34.37
C ARG A 4 37.36 69.42 33.19
N LYS A 5 38.02 69.57 32.03
CA LYS A 5 37.94 68.71 30.85
C LYS A 5 38.48 67.32 31.22
N TYR A 6 37.74 66.30 30.87
CA TYR A 6 38.26 64.93 30.76
C TYR A 6 38.26 64.52 29.27
N MET A 7 39.47 64.27 28.80
CA MET A 7 39.69 63.64 27.48
C MET A 7 39.34 62.16 27.60
N LEU A 8 38.41 61.71 26.79
CA LEU A 8 38.21 60.26 26.58
C LEU A 8 39.18 59.80 25.45
N LYS A 9 40.05 58.86 25.78
CA LYS A 9 40.84 58.07 24.89
C LYS A 9 39.90 56.98 24.28
N SER A 10 39.63 57.03 23.00
CA SER A 10 38.95 55.96 22.26
C SER A 10 39.92 54.80 21.99
N SER A 11 39.78 53.69 22.69
CA SER A 11 40.40 52.41 22.30
C SER A 11 39.50 51.72 21.31
N LEU A 12 39.88 51.59 20.05
CA LEU A 12 39.26 50.70 19.06
C LEU A 12 39.58 49.26 19.48
N MET A 13 38.58 48.56 19.96
CA MET A 13 38.61 47.10 20.16
C MET A 13 38.01 46.45 18.91
N ALA A 14 38.88 45.93 18.06
CA ALA A 14 38.46 45.16 16.89
C ALA A 14 37.89 43.82 17.37
N CYS A 15 36.55 43.65 17.35
CA CYS A 15 35.90 42.36 17.47
C CYS A 15 36.06 41.58 16.17
N PHE A 16 36.94 40.59 16.16
CA PHE A 16 36.93 39.54 15.19
C PHE A 16 35.65 38.69 15.42
N VAL A 17 34.61 38.94 14.66
CA VAL A 17 33.48 38.01 14.53
C VAL A 17 33.95 36.85 13.66
N SER A 18 34.35 35.77 14.31
CA SER A 18 34.56 34.48 13.66
C SER A 18 33.20 33.99 13.17
N CYS A 19 32.92 34.19 11.90
CA CYS A 19 31.76 33.60 11.25
C CYS A 19 32.00 32.09 11.16
N CYS A 20 31.53 31.33 12.15
CA CYS A 20 31.37 29.90 12.00
C CYS A 20 30.30 29.67 10.92
N ILE A 21 30.73 29.48 9.68
CA ILE A 21 29.88 28.93 8.65
C ILE A 21 29.66 27.48 9.06
N SER A 22 28.58 27.22 9.78
CA SER A 22 28.03 25.87 9.89
C SER A 22 27.64 25.47 8.48
N PHE A 23 28.42 24.58 7.87
CA PHE A 23 27.94 23.82 6.74
C PHE A 23 26.74 23.01 7.25
N VAL A 24 25.54 23.49 7.04
CA VAL A 24 24.36 22.65 7.07
C VAL A 24 24.60 21.68 5.94
N SER A 25 24.92 20.45 6.26
CA SER A 25 24.92 19.35 5.29
C SER A 25 23.54 19.38 4.66
N ALA A 26 23.49 19.55 3.35
CA ALA A 26 22.22 19.46 2.64
C ALA A 26 21.62 18.10 3.00
N ASP A 27 20.40 18.08 3.53
CA ASP A 27 19.68 16.84 3.81
C ASP A 27 19.61 16.05 2.49
N ASN A 28 20.12 14.84 2.51
CA ASN A 28 20.05 13.90 1.39
C ASN A 28 19.04 12.80 1.75
N PRO A 29 17.73 13.05 1.57
CA PRO A 29 16.68 12.15 2.02
C PRO A 29 16.63 10.88 1.17
N PRO A 30 16.00 9.81 1.69
CA PRO A 30 15.78 8.57 0.95
C PRO A 30 14.97 8.78 -0.34
N PHE A 31 15.24 7.98 -1.35
CA PHE A 31 14.54 7.98 -2.63
C PHE A 31 13.10 7.47 -2.52
N PHE A 32 12.90 6.38 -1.76
CA PHE A 32 11.63 5.66 -1.73
C PHE A 32 11.16 5.32 -3.15
N THR A 33 11.96 4.53 -3.86
CA THR A 33 11.71 4.15 -5.26
C THR A 33 10.38 3.41 -5.39
N THR A 34 9.47 3.94 -6.21
CA THR A 34 8.12 3.39 -6.42
C THR A 34 8.03 2.48 -7.64
N ASP A 35 8.80 2.73 -8.69
CA ASP A 35 8.87 1.88 -9.89
C ASP A 35 10.21 2.03 -10.61
N ILE A 36 10.55 1.05 -11.46
CA ILE A 36 11.75 1.03 -12.30
C ILE A 36 11.40 0.47 -13.68
N LYS A 37 11.95 1.09 -14.73
CA LYS A 37 11.90 0.58 -16.11
C LYS A 37 13.26 0.78 -16.80
N LEU A 38 13.50 0.00 -17.86
CA LEU A 38 14.65 0.16 -18.74
C LEU A 38 14.22 0.82 -20.04
N ASN A 39 15.05 1.73 -20.58
CA ASN A 39 14.90 2.20 -21.95
C ASN A 39 15.67 1.31 -22.93
N ASP A 40 15.58 1.62 -24.24
CA ASP A 40 16.22 0.86 -25.32
C ASP A 40 17.76 0.82 -25.23
N LYS A 41 18.38 1.73 -24.43
CA LYS A 41 19.81 1.77 -24.16
C LYS A 41 20.21 0.96 -22.93
N GLY A 42 19.25 0.36 -22.26
CA GLY A 42 19.44 -0.33 -20.97
C GLY A 42 19.62 0.64 -19.78
N GLU A 43 19.46 1.96 -19.98
CA GLU A 43 19.47 2.93 -18.87
C GLU A 43 18.25 2.71 -17.97
N MET A 44 18.44 2.83 -16.67
CA MET A 44 17.42 2.56 -15.65
C MET A 44 16.71 3.85 -15.27
N LEU A 45 15.39 3.89 -15.44
CA LEU A 45 14.54 5.00 -15.04
C LEU A 45 13.82 4.63 -13.75
N LEU A 46 14.04 5.42 -12.70
CA LEU A 46 13.47 5.22 -11.37
C LEU A 46 12.53 6.38 -11.02
N THR A 47 11.35 6.06 -10.51
CA THR A 47 10.46 7.05 -9.89
C THR A 47 10.70 7.10 -8.38
N GLU A 48 10.93 8.30 -7.85
CA GLU A 48 11.34 8.53 -6.47
C GLU A 48 10.29 9.36 -5.72
N LYS A 49 9.56 8.70 -4.81
CA LYS A 49 8.54 9.34 -3.98
C LYS A 49 9.15 10.39 -3.04
N GLY A 50 10.29 10.07 -2.42
CA GLY A 50 10.93 10.91 -1.41
C GLY A 50 11.46 12.25 -1.96
N LEU A 51 11.87 12.26 -3.22
CA LEU A 51 12.45 13.42 -3.88
C LEU A 51 11.53 14.02 -4.96
N LYS A 52 10.38 13.41 -5.23
CA LYS A 52 9.42 13.79 -6.28
C LYS A 52 10.10 14.02 -7.63
N ARG A 53 10.79 13.00 -8.12
CA ARG A 53 11.52 13.10 -9.39
C ARG A 53 11.60 11.77 -10.12
N VAL A 54 12.07 11.82 -11.36
CA VAL A 54 12.49 10.67 -12.15
C VAL A 54 13.99 10.76 -12.34
N ASP A 55 14.73 9.76 -11.89
CA ASP A 55 16.16 9.65 -12.09
C ASP A 55 16.49 8.62 -13.17
N ILE A 56 17.52 8.92 -13.97
CA ILE A 56 18.03 8.03 -15.01
C ILE A 56 19.45 7.65 -14.67
N PHE A 57 19.66 6.38 -14.40
CA PHE A 57 20.98 5.80 -14.14
C PHE A 57 21.53 5.07 -15.37
N SER A 58 22.85 4.96 -15.44
CA SER A 58 23.53 4.13 -16.44
C SER A 58 23.08 2.67 -16.37
N ALA A 59 23.27 1.91 -17.45
CA ALA A 59 22.87 0.50 -17.56
C ALA A 59 23.52 -0.42 -16.49
N ASP A 60 24.63 0.00 -15.88
CA ASP A 60 25.29 -0.69 -14.76
C ASP A 60 24.86 -0.15 -13.38
N GLY A 61 23.96 0.84 -13.34
CA GLY A 61 23.44 1.46 -12.13
C GLY A 61 24.40 2.37 -11.37
N LYS A 62 25.65 2.57 -11.87
CA LYS A 62 26.71 3.26 -11.10
C LYS A 62 26.73 4.76 -11.24
N GLN A 63 26.13 5.31 -12.30
CA GLN A 63 26.15 6.73 -12.58
C GLN A 63 24.75 7.28 -12.76
N LEU A 64 24.42 8.32 -12.00
CA LEU A 64 23.25 9.16 -12.25
C LEU A 64 23.51 10.02 -13.50
N LEU A 65 22.78 9.77 -14.56
CA LEU A 65 22.93 10.46 -15.84
C LEU A 65 22.11 11.73 -15.92
N ARG A 66 20.85 11.65 -15.46
CA ARG A 66 19.88 12.75 -15.53
C ARG A 66 18.90 12.64 -14.36
N SER A 67 18.34 13.77 -13.95
CA SER A 67 17.34 13.87 -12.90
C SER A 67 16.27 14.89 -13.30
N TYR A 68 15.01 14.50 -13.23
CA TYR A 68 13.88 15.31 -13.67
C TYR A 68 12.89 15.50 -12.51
N PRO A 69 12.80 16.72 -11.95
CA PRO A 69 11.82 17.00 -10.90
C PRO A 69 10.39 16.89 -11.45
N MET A 70 9.50 16.35 -10.61
CA MET A 70 8.07 16.23 -10.89
C MET A 70 7.30 17.18 -9.97
N ASP A 71 6.22 17.75 -10.47
CA ASP A 71 5.37 18.66 -9.69
C ASP A 71 4.62 17.92 -8.56
N GLU A 72 4.34 16.63 -8.78
CA GLU A 72 3.63 15.77 -7.85
C GLU A 72 4.40 14.45 -7.63
N THR A 73 4.04 13.72 -6.59
CA THR A 73 4.66 12.43 -6.22
C THR A 73 4.48 11.39 -7.32
N PRO A 74 5.56 10.87 -7.94
CA PRO A 74 5.48 9.83 -8.95
C PRO A 74 5.16 8.47 -8.31
N THR A 75 4.31 7.69 -8.98
CA THR A 75 3.75 6.42 -8.47
C THR A 75 4.02 5.23 -9.39
N GLY A 76 4.41 5.48 -10.65
CA GLY A 76 4.75 4.43 -11.61
C GLY A 76 5.23 5.05 -12.92
N ILE A 77 5.90 4.26 -13.75
CA ILE A 77 6.53 4.72 -14.99
C ILE A 77 6.43 3.67 -16.10
N LEU A 78 6.21 4.15 -17.34
CA LEU A 78 6.44 3.42 -18.59
C LEU A 78 7.45 4.18 -19.44
N VAL A 79 8.12 3.47 -20.33
CA VAL A 79 9.09 4.08 -21.26
C VAL A 79 8.82 3.57 -22.68
N ASP A 80 8.84 4.48 -23.65
CA ASP A 80 8.79 4.16 -25.07
C ASP A 80 9.60 5.21 -25.86
N GLY A 81 10.70 4.77 -26.47
CA GLY A 81 11.64 5.62 -27.20
C GLY A 81 12.20 6.76 -26.34
N ASP A 82 11.89 7.99 -26.72
CA ASP A 82 12.34 9.23 -26.06
C ASP A 82 11.36 9.78 -25.01
N LYS A 83 10.31 9.04 -24.68
CA LYS A 83 9.26 9.44 -23.74
C LYS A 83 9.13 8.50 -22.55
N ALA A 84 8.89 9.09 -21.38
CA ALA A 84 8.40 8.38 -20.21
C ALA A 84 6.97 8.83 -19.88
N TYR A 85 6.13 7.88 -19.54
CA TYR A 85 4.75 8.08 -19.11
C TYR A 85 4.69 7.82 -17.61
N VAL A 86 4.62 8.90 -16.83
CA VAL A 86 4.73 8.84 -15.37
C VAL A 86 3.37 9.11 -14.75
N THR A 87 2.87 8.17 -13.97
CA THR A 87 1.71 8.43 -13.11
C THR A 87 2.14 9.19 -11.87
N THR A 88 1.36 10.20 -11.50
CA THR A 88 1.57 11.01 -10.30
C THR A 88 0.28 11.17 -9.51
N PHE A 89 0.40 11.38 -8.21
CA PHE A 89 -0.75 11.59 -7.34
C PHE A 89 -0.39 12.42 -6.10
N GLU A 90 -1.15 13.48 -5.86
CA GLU A 90 -1.25 14.19 -4.57
C GLU A 90 -2.73 14.52 -4.27
N ASN A 91 -3.35 15.34 -5.09
CA ASN A 91 -4.76 15.70 -4.96
C ASN A 91 -5.62 15.06 -6.04
N THR A 92 -5.14 15.08 -7.29
CA THR A 92 -5.75 14.43 -8.44
C THR A 92 -4.72 13.59 -9.15
N GLY A 93 -5.10 12.37 -9.57
CA GLY A 93 -4.19 11.53 -10.33
C GLY A 93 -3.96 12.07 -11.73
N LYS A 94 -2.73 11.93 -12.23
CA LYS A 94 -2.34 12.35 -13.59
C LYS A 94 -1.45 11.29 -14.24
N LEU A 95 -1.51 11.26 -15.58
CA LEU A 95 -0.47 10.69 -16.42
C LEU A 95 0.32 11.85 -17.04
N GLN A 96 1.59 11.97 -16.69
CA GLN A 96 2.49 12.97 -17.22
C GLN A 96 3.38 12.37 -18.31
N ILE A 97 3.51 13.03 -19.45
CA ILE A 97 4.38 12.61 -20.55
C ILE A 97 5.67 13.44 -20.47
N LEU A 98 6.76 12.79 -20.07
CA LEU A 98 8.09 13.38 -19.87
C LEU A 98 8.96 13.11 -21.10
N LEU A 99 9.49 14.14 -21.73
CA LEU A 99 10.47 14.03 -22.81
C LEU A 99 11.88 13.81 -22.22
N LEU A 100 12.47 12.64 -22.48
CA LEU A 100 13.71 12.20 -21.83
C LEU A 100 14.96 12.96 -22.29
N GLU A 101 14.93 13.61 -23.43
CA GLU A 101 16.05 14.44 -23.90
C GLU A 101 16.10 15.78 -23.16
N SER A 102 14.96 16.45 -23.01
CA SER A 102 14.87 17.82 -22.48
C SER A 102 14.43 17.93 -21.02
N GLY A 103 13.83 16.87 -20.45
CA GLY A 103 13.19 16.89 -19.13
C GLY A 103 11.86 17.65 -19.08
N ARG A 104 11.35 18.10 -20.23
CA ARG A 104 10.10 18.86 -20.31
C ARG A 104 8.89 17.93 -20.23
N ILE A 105 7.91 18.30 -19.43
CA ILE A 105 6.58 17.68 -19.46
C ILE A 105 5.84 18.16 -20.71
N GLU A 106 5.56 17.25 -21.63
CA GLU A 106 4.79 17.51 -22.85
C GLU A 106 3.30 17.69 -22.55
N ALA A 107 2.77 16.83 -21.69
CA ALA A 107 1.38 16.84 -21.26
C ALA A 107 1.23 16.30 -19.84
N ALA A 108 0.19 16.78 -19.14
CA ALA A 108 -0.28 16.24 -17.87
C ALA A 108 -1.78 15.96 -18.00
N ILE A 109 -2.13 14.69 -18.14
CA ILE A 109 -3.49 14.23 -18.43
C ILE A 109 -4.16 13.83 -17.11
N PRO A 110 -5.20 14.54 -16.64
CA PRO A 110 -5.94 14.14 -15.46
C PRO A 110 -6.56 12.75 -15.65
N THR A 111 -6.39 11.90 -14.66
CA THR A 111 -7.00 10.56 -14.58
C THR A 111 -7.94 10.50 -13.38
N GLY A 112 -8.00 9.39 -12.66
CA GLY A 112 -8.71 9.30 -11.39
C GLY A 112 -7.78 9.43 -10.18
N SER A 113 -8.37 9.53 -9.00
CA SER A 113 -7.63 9.63 -7.73
C SER A 113 -6.78 8.39 -7.48
N GLY A 114 -5.53 8.58 -7.05
CA GLY A 114 -4.59 7.49 -6.79
C GLY A 114 -4.03 6.85 -8.07
N ALA A 115 -3.75 7.63 -9.13
CA ALA A 115 -3.17 7.12 -10.35
C ALA A 115 -1.88 6.35 -10.09
N CYS A 116 -1.80 5.12 -10.62
CA CYS A 116 -0.66 4.22 -10.47
C CYS A 116 -0.63 3.17 -11.59
N HIS A 117 0.46 2.41 -11.65
CA HIS A 117 0.65 1.30 -12.57
C HIS A 117 0.25 1.61 -14.02
N PRO A 118 0.97 2.54 -14.69
CA PRO A 118 0.74 2.81 -16.11
C PRO A 118 1.20 1.61 -16.93
N MET A 119 0.43 1.22 -17.96
CA MET A 119 0.77 0.10 -18.85
C MET A 119 0.32 0.39 -20.27
N PHE A 120 1.09 -0.06 -21.27
CA PHE A 120 0.66 0.00 -22.65
C PHE A 120 -0.40 -1.04 -22.94
N GLY A 121 -1.37 -0.66 -23.77
CA GLY A 121 -2.27 -1.64 -24.39
C GLY A 121 -1.52 -2.61 -25.31
N PRO A 122 -2.13 -3.74 -25.69
CA PRO A 122 -1.52 -4.74 -26.57
C PRO A 122 -1.04 -4.18 -27.92
N ASP A 123 -1.70 -3.12 -28.41
CA ASP A 123 -1.37 -2.44 -29.67
C ASP A 123 -0.32 -1.32 -29.50
N LYS A 124 0.12 -1.03 -28.26
CA LYS A 124 1.02 0.07 -27.87
C LYS A 124 0.56 1.48 -28.25
N LYS A 125 -0.73 1.67 -28.58
CA LYS A 125 -1.28 2.97 -28.95
C LYS A 125 -1.97 3.67 -27.79
N THR A 126 -2.47 2.91 -26.83
CA THR A 126 -3.16 3.40 -25.66
C THR A 126 -2.34 3.12 -24.41
N VAL A 127 -2.53 3.96 -23.38
CA VAL A 127 -1.99 3.77 -22.03
C VAL A 127 -3.16 3.53 -21.08
N TYR A 128 -3.03 2.54 -20.22
CA TYR A 128 -4.00 2.24 -19.16
C TYR A 128 -3.40 2.62 -17.82
N VAL A 129 -4.22 3.19 -16.94
CA VAL A 129 -3.82 3.65 -15.60
C VAL A 129 -4.82 3.14 -14.58
N CYS A 130 -4.34 2.49 -13.54
CA CYS A 130 -5.14 2.17 -12.35
C CYS A 130 -5.35 3.45 -11.53
N ASN A 131 -6.60 3.76 -11.18
CA ASN A 131 -6.97 4.86 -10.28
C ASN A 131 -7.36 4.25 -8.95
N GLN A 132 -6.39 4.09 -8.06
CA GLN A 132 -6.52 3.31 -6.83
C GLN A 132 -7.74 3.74 -6.00
N PHE A 133 -7.87 5.04 -5.73
CA PHE A 133 -8.89 5.55 -4.82
C PHE A 133 -10.25 5.82 -5.48
N ASP A 134 -10.28 5.91 -6.80
CA ASP A 134 -11.52 5.96 -7.58
C ASP A 134 -12.09 4.58 -7.92
N ASN A 135 -11.41 3.50 -7.52
CA ASN A 135 -11.80 2.15 -7.86
C ASN A 135 -12.08 1.99 -9.37
N SER A 136 -11.15 2.44 -10.21
CA SER A 136 -11.34 2.43 -11.67
C SER A 136 -10.05 2.24 -12.44
N VAL A 137 -10.18 1.93 -13.73
CA VAL A 137 -9.08 1.93 -14.69
C VAL A 137 -9.45 2.90 -15.82
N SER A 138 -8.52 3.78 -16.18
CA SER A 138 -8.66 4.72 -17.30
C SER A 138 -7.90 4.23 -18.52
N GLU A 139 -8.53 4.31 -19.69
CA GLU A 139 -7.92 4.16 -21.00
C GLU A 139 -7.59 5.54 -21.56
N ILE A 140 -6.35 5.75 -21.98
CA ILE A 140 -5.81 7.06 -22.33
C ILE A 140 -5.20 7.04 -23.73
N ASP A 141 -5.53 8.03 -24.53
CA ASP A 141 -4.86 8.35 -25.78
C ASP A 141 -3.68 9.30 -25.49
N PRO A 142 -2.44 8.80 -25.51
CA PRO A 142 -1.28 9.62 -25.17
C PRO A 142 -0.89 10.61 -26.28
N VAL A 143 -1.40 10.44 -27.49
CA VAL A 143 -1.13 11.34 -28.64
C VAL A 143 -2.06 12.55 -28.60
N ASN A 144 -3.35 12.34 -28.33
CA ASN A 144 -4.35 13.40 -28.24
C ASN A 144 -4.53 13.92 -26.80
N HIS A 145 -3.73 13.43 -25.86
CA HIS A 145 -3.67 13.85 -24.45
C HIS A 145 -5.04 13.81 -23.73
N LYS A 146 -5.77 12.72 -23.86
CA LYS A 146 -7.11 12.60 -23.27
C LYS A 146 -7.43 11.19 -22.76
N VAL A 147 -8.25 11.13 -21.72
CA VAL A 147 -8.91 9.91 -21.29
C VAL A 147 -10.01 9.56 -22.30
N LEU A 148 -10.00 8.34 -22.82
CA LEU A 148 -10.98 7.84 -23.77
C LEU A 148 -12.19 7.25 -23.05
N ARG A 149 -11.92 6.33 -22.11
CA ARG A 149 -12.93 5.58 -21.35
C ARG A 149 -12.42 5.33 -19.93
N THR A 150 -13.35 5.08 -19.01
CA THR A 150 -13.02 4.66 -17.63
C THR A 150 -13.99 3.55 -17.23
N VAL A 151 -13.46 2.48 -16.63
CA VAL A 151 -14.25 1.35 -16.12
C VAL A 151 -14.07 1.22 -14.62
N LYS A 152 -15.17 0.98 -13.89
CA LYS A 152 -15.14 0.73 -12.44
C LYS A 152 -14.76 -0.71 -12.15
N VAL A 153 -13.92 -0.90 -11.13
CA VAL A 153 -13.54 -2.19 -10.54
C VAL A 153 -13.98 -2.23 -9.07
N LEU A 154 -13.55 -3.22 -8.28
CA LEU A 154 -14.09 -3.36 -6.93
C LEU A 154 -13.47 -2.38 -5.92
N ARG A 155 -12.18 -2.53 -5.63
CA ARG A 155 -11.56 -1.77 -4.55
C ARG A 155 -10.05 -1.62 -4.72
N GLU A 156 -9.59 -0.40 -4.79
CA GLU A 156 -8.17 -0.02 -4.84
C GLU A 156 -7.35 -0.83 -5.88
N PRO A 157 -7.60 -0.68 -7.21
CA PRO A 157 -6.79 -1.34 -8.23
C PRO A 157 -5.31 -0.95 -8.10
N LYS A 158 -4.41 -1.95 -8.10
CA LYS A 158 -2.96 -1.75 -7.90
C LYS A 158 -2.11 -2.09 -9.11
N SER A 159 -2.47 -3.15 -9.82
CA SER A 159 -1.72 -3.66 -10.95
C SER A 159 -2.64 -4.41 -11.90
N ALA A 160 -2.22 -4.56 -13.14
CA ALA A 160 -3.00 -5.26 -14.13
C ALA A 160 -2.10 -5.97 -15.16
N VAL A 161 -2.67 -6.95 -15.89
CA VAL A 161 -2.03 -7.64 -16.99
C VAL A 161 -3.05 -7.96 -18.06
N PHE A 162 -2.63 -7.98 -19.32
CA PHE A 162 -3.49 -8.42 -20.42
C PHE A 162 -3.40 -9.94 -20.64
N SER A 163 -4.51 -10.54 -21.07
CA SER A 163 -4.47 -11.87 -21.69
C SER A 163 -3.56 -11.83 -22.93
N LYS A 164 -2.97 -12.98 -23.28
CA LYS A 164 -2.01 -13.06 -24.39
C LYS A 164 -2.61 -12.65 -25.74
N ASP A 165 -3.91 -12.87 -25.93
CA ASP A 165 -4.66 -12.45 -27.11
C ASP A 165 -5.17 -11.00 -27.06
N GLY A 166 -4.91 -10.28 -25.96
CA GLY A 166 -5.32 -8.90 -25.73
C GLY A 166 -6.81 -8.66 -25.51
N LYS A 167 -7.63 -9.73 -25.41
CA LYS A 167 -9.08 -9.59 -25.26
C LYS A 167 -9.53 -9.20 -23.86
N TYR A 168 -8.75 -9.58 -22.85
CA TYR A 168 -9.07 -9.32 -21.46
C TYR A 168 -7.93 -8.62 -20.73
N MET A 169 -8.28 -7.77 -19.78
CA MET A 169 -7.38 -7.23 -18.78
C MET A 169 -7.78 -7.76 -17.41
N TYR A 170 -6.81 -8.24 -16.64
CA TYR A 170 -6.99 -8.72 -15.27
C TYR A 170 -6.40 -7.70 -14.31
N VAL A 171 -7.23 -7.16 -13.41
CA VAL A 171 -6.88 -6.06 -12.50
C VAL A 171 -6.94 -6.53 -11.06
N THR A 172 -5.85 -6.42 -10.32
CA THR A 172 -5.82 -6.72 -8.88
C THR A 172 -6.57 -5.66 -8.10
N ASN A 173 -7.51 -6.06 -7.24
CA ASN A 173 -8.10 -5.18 -6.25
C ASN A 173 -7.35 -5.38 -4.92
N PHE A 174 -6.80 -4.32 -4.35
CA PHE A 174 -5.86 -4.40 -3.23
C PHE A 174 -6.46 -5.06 -1.99
N LEU A 175 -7.71 -4.75 -1.67
CA LEU A 175 -8.38 -5.21 -0.46
C LEU A 175 -9.71 -5.92 -0.78
N PRO A 176 -10.22 -6.76 0.15
CA PRO A 176 -11.57 -7.30 0.08
C PRO A 176 -12.61 -6.17 0.03
N ALA A 177 -13.67 -6.36 -0.74
CA ALA A 177 -14.75 -5.37 -0.90
C ALA A 177 -16.09 -5.78 -0.22
N GLN A 178 -16.09 -6.89 0.50
CA GLN A 178 -17.27 -7.44 1.18
C GLN A 178 -17.23 -7.20 2.69
N ARG A 179 -18.28 -7.61 3.39
CA ARG A 179 -18.34 -7.66 4.85
C ARG A 179 -17.22 -8.55 5.40
N ALA A 180 -16.66 -8.20 6.56
CA ALA A 180 -15.59 -8.96 7.21
C ALA A 180 -16.10 -10.02 8.20
N ASP A 181 -17.39 -10.04 8.54
CA ASP A 181 -18.01 -11.00 9.45
C ASP A 181 -18.45 -12.31 8.75
N LEU A 182 -17.98 -12.53 7.52
CA LEU A 182 -18.25 -13.74 6.75
C LEU A 182 -17.16 -14.80 6.97
N ASP A 183 -17.53 -16.08 6.80
CA ASP A 183 -16.58 -17.21 6.88
C ASP A 183 -15.53 -17.20 5.73
N TYR A 184 -15.85 -16.52 4.63
CA TYR A 184 -14.97 -16.41 3.47
C TYR A 184 -14.83 -14.94 3.04
N VAL A 185 -13.70 -14.34 3.39
CA VAL A 185 -13.34 -12.95 3.05
C VAL A 185 -12.09 -12.96 2.19
N ALA A 186 -12.17 -12.41 1.00
CA ALA A 186 -11.05 -12.41 0.06
C ALA A 186 -11.10 -11.23 -0.92
N ALA A 187 -9.93 -10.72 -1.27
CA ALA A 187 -9.79 -9.81 -2.38
C ALA A 187 -10.05 -10.52 -3.73
N CYS A 188 -10.33 -9.75 -4.76
CA CYS A 188 -10.68 -10.26 -6.07
C CYS A 188 -9.76 -9.69 -7.16
N VAL A 189 -9.69 -10.41 -8.28
CA VAL A 189 -9.16 -9.90 -9.55
C VAL A 189 -10.35 -9.58 -10.46
N SER A 190 -10.48 -8.32 -10.89
CA SER A 190 -11.51 -7.91 -11.83
C SER A 190 -11.08 -8.23 -13.27
N VAL A 191 -11.97 -8.78 -14.07
CA VAL A 191 -11.75 -9.07 -15.49
C VAL A 191 -12.50 -8.04 -16.32
N ILE A 192 -11.76 -7.33 -17.17
CA ILE A 192 -12.29 -6.31 -18.08
C ILE A 192 -12.17 -6.87 -19.49
N GLU A 193 -13.28 -6.92 -20.21
CA GLU A 193 -13.33 -7.21 -21.64
C GLU A 193 -12.95 -5.95 -22.41
N MET A 194 -11.97 -6.06 -23.32
CA MET A 194 -11.31 -4.90 -23.89
C MET A 194 -12.07 -4.23 -25.04
N ASP A 195 -12.87 -4.96 -25.81
CA ASP A 195 -13.64 -4.39 -26.92
C ASP A 195 -14.68 -3.38 -26.41
N GLY A 196 -15.52 -3.80 -25.48
CA GLY A 196 -16.48 -2.93 -24.79
C GLY A 196 -15.88 -2.06 -23.69
N PHE A 197 -14.67 -2.36 -23.23
CA PHE A 197 -14.03 -1.82 -22.02
C PHE A 197 -14.97 -1.88 -20.81
N THR A 198 -15.48 -3.07 -20.56
CA THR A 198 -16.45 -3.35 -19.50
C THR A 198 -15.97 -4.44 -18.57
N LYS A 199 -16.24 -4.28 -17.27
CA LYS A 199 -15.98 -5.34 -16.29
C LYS A 199 -16.99 -6.46 -16.47
N VAL A 200 -16.49 -7.67 -16.73
CA VAL A 200 -17.34 -8.85 -17.00
C VAL A 200 -17.38 -9.83 -15.83
N LYS A 201 -16.35 -9.85 -14.98
CA LYS A 201 -16.24 -10.81 -13.88
C LYS A 201 -15.36 -10.26 -12.76
N ASP A 202 -15.59 -10.72 -11.53
CA ASP A 202 -14.67 -10.60 -10.41
C ASP A 202 -14.30 -12.00 -9.93
N ILE A 203 -13.01 -12.35 -9.99
CA ILE A 203 -12.48 -13.65 -9.58
C ILE A 203 -12.05 -13.55 -8.14
N LYS A 204 -12.79 -14.18 -7.23
CA LYS A 204 -12.49 -14.22 -5.81
C LYS A 204 -11.33 -15.18 -5.54
N LEU A 205 -10.30 -14.72 -4.82
CA LEU A 205 -9.10 -15.50 -4.51
C LEU A 205 -9.28 -16.33 -3.24
N ALA A 206 -8.20 -16.93 -2.72
CA ALA A 206 -8.21 -17.73 -1.49
C ALA A 206 -8.75 -16.96 -0.29
N ASN A 207 -9.40 -17.68 0.64
CA ASN A 207 -9.90 -17.09 1.89
C ASN A 207 -8.76 -16.44 2.68
N GLY A 208 -8.93 -15.17 3.05
CA GLY A 208 -7.91 -14.38 3.73
C GLY A 208 -7.02 -13.57 2.79
N SER A 209 -7.15 -13.70 1.45
CA SER A 209 -6.34 -12.91 0.52
C SER A 209 -6.64 -11.42 0.66
N ASN A 210 -5.58 -10.63 0.81
CA ASN A 210 -5.61 -9.18 0.91
C ASN A 210 -4.28 -8.59 0.43
N ALA A 211 -4.22 -7.28 0.29
CA ALA A 211 -3.03 -6.57 -0.15
C ALA A 211 -2.45 -7.16 -1.46
N LEU A 212 -3.31 -7.35 -2.48
CA LEU A 212 -2.88 -7.80 -3.81
C LEU A 212 -1.97 -6.74 -4.44
N ARG A 213 -0.73 -7.10 -4.79
CA ARG A 213 0.28 -6.13 -5.26
C ARG A 213 0.78 -6.42 -6.66
N GLY A 214 1.37 -7.58 -6.89
CA GLY A 214 1.94 -7.96 -8.16
C GLY A 214 1.02 -8.90 -8.94
N ILE A 215 1.11 -8.85 -10.28
CA ILE A 215 0.41 -9.75 -11.19
C ILE A 215 1.28 -9.98 -12.41
N CYS A 216 1.40 -11.23 -12.85
CA CYS A 216 2.02 -11.57 -14.12
C CYS A 216 1.24 -12.69 -14.81
N ILE A 217 1.43 -12.82 -16.13
CA ILE A 217 0.88 -13.91 -16.92
C ILE A 217 2.02 -14.83 -17.37
N THR A 218 1.77 -16.15 -17.36
CA THR A 218 2.76 -17.12 -17.83
C THR A 218 3.07 -16.93 -19.32
N PRO A 219 4.29 -17.29 -19.79
CA PRO A 219 4.68 -17.10 -21.18
C PRO A 219 3.75 -17.79 -22.19
N ASP A 220 3.17 -18.94 -21.82
CA ASP A 220 2.16 -19.64 -22.63
C ASP A 220 0.76 -19.00 -22.56
N GLY A 221 0.55 -18.07 -21.63
CA GLY A 221 -0.73 -17.39 -21.42
C GLY A 221 -1.77 -18.20 -20.65
N LYS A 222 -1.43 -19.40 -20.14
CA LYS A 222 -2.39 -20.32 -19.51
C LYS A 222 -2.78 -19.89 -18.09
N TYR A 223 -1.82 -19.35 -17.33
CA TYR A 223 -2.05 -18.95 -15.95
C TYR A 223 -1.66 -17.50 -15.70
N ILE A 224 -2.34 -16.90 -14.73
CA ILE A 224 -1.97 -15.64 -14.12
C ILE A 224 -1.58 -15.92 -12.66
N TYR A 225 -0.46 -15.33 -12.22
CA TYR A 225 -0.01 -15.36 -10.85
C TYR A 225 -0.22 -13.99 -10.21
N VAL A 226 -0.77 -13.99 -8.98
CA VAL A 226 -1.07 -12.77 -8.22
C VAL A 226 -0.47 -12.88 -6.84
N SER A 227 0.49 -12.01 -6.50
CA SER A 227 1.10 -11.95 -5.16
C SER A 227 0.21 -11.23 -4.16
N HIS A 228 0.05 -11.78 -2.95
CA HIS A 228 -0.80 -11.20 -1.92
C HIS A 228 -0.46 -11.71 -0.52
N ASN A 229 -0.90 -10.98 0.51
CA ASN A 229 -0.96 -11.52 1.85
C ASN A 229 -2.13 -12.51 1.96
N LEU A 230 -2.00 -13.46 2.86
CA LEU A 230 -3.04 -14.43 3.18
C LEU A 230 -3.27 -14.42 4.69
N GLY A 231 -4.26 -13.65 5.14
CA GLY A 231 -4.63 -13.49 6.54
C GLY A 231 -5.36 -14.73 7.07
N ARG A 232 -4.83 -15.34 8.13
CA ARG A 232 -5.41 -16.53 8.79
C ARG A 232 -6.42 -16.12 9.85
N PHE A 233 -7.34 -15.24 9.52
CA PHE A 233 -8.30 -14.64 10.46
C PHE A 233 -9.25 -15.67 11.12
N THR A 234 -9.40 -16.85 10.55
CA THR A 234 -10.21 -17.96 11.11
C THR A 234 -9.41 -18.89 12.01
N VAL A 235 -8.08 -18.70 12.12
CA VAL A 235 -7.23 -19.55 12.98
C VAL A 235 -7.41 -19.11 14.44
N PRO A 236 -7.57 -20.06 15.38
CA PRO A 236 -7.70 -19.75 16.80
C PRO A 236 -6.50 -18.96 17.35
N THR A 237 -6.76 -18.02 18.25
CA THR A 237 -5.74 -17.18 18.91
C THR A 237 -4.63 -17.95 19.60
N SER A 238 -4.87 -19.20 20.02
CA SER A 238 -3.84 -20.10 20.54
C SER A 238 -2.71 -20.41 19.57
N GLN A 239 -2.90 -20.10 18.29
CA GLN A 239 -1.89 -20.28 17.23
C GLN A 239 -0.99 -19.05 17.02
N LEU A 240 -1.27 -17.90 17.67
CA LEU A 240 -0.48 -16.67 17.49
C LEU A 240 1.02 -16.87 17.73
N GLN A 241 1.39 -17.58 18.78
CA GLN A 241 2.79 -17.87 19.13
C GLN A 241 3.48 -18.79 18.11
N GLN A 242 2.72 -19.50 17.32
CA GLN A 242 3.25 -20.35 16.25
C GLN A 242 3.63 -19.56 14.99
N GLY A 243 3.30 -18.26 14.94
CA GLY A 243 3.44 -17.42 13.76
C GLY A 243 2.29 -17.63 12.77
N TRP A 244 2.55 -17.32 11.51
CA TRP A 244 1.70 -17.49 10.33
C TRP A 244 0.25 -16.99 10.42
N MET A 245 0.02 -15.95 11.20
CA MET A 245 -1.23 -15.18 11.16
C MET A 245 -1.44 -14.55 9.78
N ASN A 246 -0.41 -13.87 9.28
CA ASN A 246 -0.33 -13.35 7.94
C ASN A 246 0.73 -14.12 7.18
N THR A 247 0.32 -15.01 6.31
CA THR A 247 1.22 -15.71 5.39
C THR A 247 1.32 -14.94 4.08
N SER A 248 2.40 -15.17 3.35
CA SER A 248 2.62 -14.67 2.00
C SER A 248 2.30 -15.76 0.99
N ALA A 249 1.53 -15.43 -0.04
CA ALA A 249 1.11 -16.39 -1.05
C ALA A 249 1.01 -15.75 -2.43
N PHE A 250 0.98 -16.58 -3.46
CA PHE A 250 0.48 -16.16 -4.76
C PHE A 250 -0.67 -17.07 -5.20
N SER A 251 -1.70 -16.46 -5.74
CA SER A 251 -2.85 -17.16 -6.32
C SER A 251 -2.62 -17.47 -7.80
N VAL A 252 -3.14 -18.61 -8.24
CA VAL A 252 -3.13 -19.08 -9.63
C VAL A 252 -4.52 -18.96 -10.22
N ILE A 253 -4.63 -18.24 -11.34
CA ILE A 253 -5.87 -18.07 -12.12
C ILE A 253 -5.69 -18.74 -13.46
N ASP A 254 -6.63 -19.59 -13.85
CA ASP A 254 -6.73 -20.18 -15.18
C ASP A 254 -7.36 -19.14 -16.12
N THR A 255 -6.66 -18.77 -17.18
CA THR A 255 -7.10 -17.70 -18.10
C THR A 255 -8.25 -18.14 -19.02
N ASP A 256 -8.28 -19.41 -19.43
CA ASP A 256 -9.32 -19.94 -20.31
C ASP A 256 -10.68 -20.01 -19.59
N LYS A 257 -10.66 -20.44 -18.32
CA LYS A 257 -11.86 -20.54 -17.49
C LYS A 257 -12.19 -19.24 -16.78
N GLN A 258 -11.22 -18.33 -16.65
CA GLN A 258 -11.28 -17.14 -15.80
C GLN A 258 -11.67 -17.51 -14.36
N GLU A 259 -10.97 -18.49 -13.78
CA GLU A 259 -11.27 -19.02 -12.45
C GLU A 259 -10.02 -19.12 -11.60
N PHE A 260 -10.19 -18.86 -10.30
CA PHE A 260 -9.18 -19.17 -9.29
C PHE A 260 -9.02 -20.70 -9.19
N VAL A 261 -7.78 -21.17 -9.23
CA VAL A 261 -7.45 -22.61 -9.20
C VAL A 261 -6.86 -23.03 -7.85
N GLY A 262 -6.08 -22.18 -7.24
CA GLY A 262 -5.44 -22.45 -5.94
C GLY A 262 -4.45 -21.35 -5.55
N ALA A 263 -4.01 -21.33 -4.31
CA ALA A 263 -2.98 -20.43 -3.83
C ALA A 263 -1.80 -21.20 -3.27
N VAL A 264 -0.59 -20.75 -3.58
CA VAL A 264 0.67 -21.34 -3.14
C VAL A 264 1.28 -20.43 -2.07
N VAL A 265 1.47 -20.98 -0.86
CA VAL A 265 2.15 -20.29 0.23
C VAL A 265 3.65 -20.26 -0.04
N VAL A 266 4.26 -19.09 0.14
CA VAL A 266 5.71 -18.91 -0.03
C VAL A 266 6.47 -18.86 1.30
N ASP A 267 5.79 -19.02 2.42
CA ASP A 267 6.41 -19.21 3.72
C ASP A 267 6.87 -20.67 3.91
N GLU A 268 7.81 -20.87 4.80
CA GLU A 268 8.28 -22.20 5.26
C GLU A 268 7.84 -22.42 6.70
N PRO A 269 7.78 -23.67 7.17
CA PRO A 269 7.32 -23.96 8.54
C PRO A 269 8.06 -23.20 9.65
N GLU A 270 9.36 -22.91 9.43
CA GLU A 270 10.23 -22.31 10.44
C GLU A 270 10.63 -20.86 10.10
N ARG A 271 10.24 -20.37 8.90
CA ARG A 271 10.65 -19.04 8.47
C ARG A 271 9.64 -18.44 7.47
N GLY A 272 9.08 -17.31 7.84
CA GLY A 272 8.22 -16.53 6.97
C GLY A 272 8.99 -15.89 5.79
N ALA A 273 8.25 -15.50 4.76
CA ALA A 273 8.70 -14.73 3.60
C ALA A 273 7.83 -13.46 3.48
N ALA A 274 7.78 -12.69 4.57
CA ALA A 274 6.83 -11.61 4.76
C ALA A 274 7.03 -10.43 3.82
N GLY A 275 5.93 -9.70 3.62
CA GLY A 275 5.94 -8.50 2.79
C GLY A 275 6.05 -8.81 1.30
N ILE A 276 5.40 -9.86 0.84
CA ILE A 276 5.33 -10.22 -0.58
C ILE A 276 4.88 -9.01 -1.42
N TRP A 277 5.57 -8.76 -2.56
CA TRP A 277 5.30 -7.57 -3.36
C TRP A 277 5.15 -7.88 -4.85
N SER A 278 6.19 -7.72 -5.65
CA SER A 278 6.15 -8.03 -7.09
C SER A 278 6.29 -9.52 -7.36
N ILE A 279 5.69 -9.95 -8.46
CA ILE A 279 5.84 -11.29 -9.03
C ILE A 279 6.01 -11.17 -10.54
N ASP A 280 6.97 -11.90 -11.10
CA ASP A 280 7.18 -12.02 -12.55
C ASP A 280 7.69 -13.42 -12.89
N CYS A 281 7.59 -13.85 -14.14
CA CYS A 281 8.02 -15.17 -14.54
C CYS A 281 8.49 -15.24 -16.01
N ASN A 282 9.38 -16.19 -16.26
CA ASN A 282 9.71 -16.69 -17.59
C ASN A 282 9.40 -18.20 -17.66
N ASP A 283 9.84 -18.87 -18.73
CA ASP A 283 9.59 -20.32 -18.90
C ASP A 283 10.32 -21.18 -17.85
N GLU A 284 11.41 -20.67 -17.25
CA GLU A 284 12.28 -21.43 -16.35
C GLU A 284 12.00 -21.11 -14.87
N SER A 285 11.66 -19.86 -14.55
CA SER A 285 11.59 -19.41 -13.15
C SER A 285 10.44 -18.44 -12.89
N ILE A 286 9.95 -18.46 -11.64
CA ILE A 286 9.08 -17.43 -11.09
C ILE A 286 9.90 -16.66 -10.05
N PHE A 287 9.84 -15.34 -10.11
CA PHE A 287 10.54 -14.43 -9.24
C PHE A 287 9.54 -13.66 -8.38
N ILE A 288 9.77 -13.63 -7.06
CA ILE A 288 8.89 -12.93 -6.11
C ILE A 288 9.76 -12.09 -5.19
N SER A 289 9.48 -10.79 -5.08
CA SER A 289 10.15 -9.92 -4.10
C SER A 289 9.44 -9.92 -2.74
N HIS A 290 10.23 -9.94 -1.67
CA HIS A 290 9.77 -9.92 -0.28
C HIS A 290 10.30 -8.67 0.43
N SER A 291 9.46 -7.63 0.50
CA SER A 291 9.84 -6.33 1.08
C SER A 291 10.12 -6.42 2.58
N GLY A 292 9.48 -7.35 3.30
CA GLY A 292 9.63 -7.50 4.74
C GLY A 292 10.81 -8.36 5.17
N THR A 293 11.22 -9.32 4.35
CA THR A 293 12.36 -10.21 4.63
C THR A 293 13.60 -9.91 3.78
N HIS A 294 13.55 -8.86 2.93
CA HIS A 294 14.68 -8.30 2.17
C HIS A 294 15.36 -9.30 1.24
N GLU A 295 14.57 -10.12 0.56
CA GLU A 295 15.03 -11.20 -0.31
C GLU A 295 14.12 -11.36 -1.52
N ILE A 296 14.49 -12.25 -2.42
CA ILE A 296 13.60 -12.78 -3.46
C ILE A 296 13.45 -14.30 -3.29
N SER A 297 12.28 -14.81 -3.67
CA SER A 297 12.11 -16.23 -3.97
C SER A 297 12.29 -16.45 -5.46
N VAL A 298 13.09 -17.46 -5.82
CA VAL A 298 13.22 -17.98 -7.18
C VAL A 298 12.70 -19.40 -7.18
N ILE A 299 11.65 -19.66 -7.96
CA ILE A 299 10.94 -20.94 -7.99
C ILE A 299 11.10 -21.55 -9.37
N ASP A 300 11.48 -22.83 -9.45
CA ASP A 300 11.52 -23.62 -10.68
C ASP A 300 10.09 -23.71 -11.27
N HIS A 301 9.86 -23.02 -12.38
CA HIS A 301 8.53 -22.87 -12.95
C HIS A 301 7.97 -24.18 -13.52
N PRO A 302 8.71 -24.96 -14.33
CA PRO A 302 8.28 -26.29 -14.76
C PRO A 302 7.93 -27.23 -13.60
N ALA A 303 8.80 -27.32 -12.60
CA ALA A 303 8.58 -28.17 -11.43
C ALA A 303 7.38 -27.70 -10.59
N LEU A 304 7.18 -26.40 -10.44
CA LEU A 304 5.98 -25.86 -9.79
C LEU A 304 4.72 -26.30 -10.53
N ARG A 305 4.69 -26.15 -11.86
CA ARG A 305 3.52 -26.52 -12.67
C ARG A 305 3.20 -28.00 -12.54
N GLU A 306 4.21 -28.87 -12.63
CA GLU A 306 4.04 -30.31 -12.46
C GLU A 306 3.47 -30.64 -11.07
N LYS A 307 4.06 -30.12 -9.99
CA LYS A 307 3.56 -30.32 -8.62
C LYS A 307 2.14 -29.76 -8.44
N PHE A 308 1.85 -28.57 -8.99
CA PHE A 308 0.55 -27.91 -8.90
C PHE A 308 -0.54 -28.68 -9.64
N GLU A 309 -0.28 -29.13 -10.87
CA GLU A 309 -1.26 -29.87 -11.66
C GLU A 309 -1.59 -31.23 -11.02
N ASN A 310 -0.61 -31.91 -10.44
CA ASN A 310 -0.74 -33.20 -9.78
C ASN A 310 -1.16 -33.12 -8.30
N TYR A 311 -1.31 -31.91 -7.73
CA TYR A 311 -1.68 -31.77 -6.30
C TYR A 311 -3.11 -32.26 -6.06
N PRO A 312 -3.34 -33.22 -5.11
CA PRO A 312 -4.61 -33.93 -4.99
C PRO A 312 -5.82 -33.05 -4.67
N ASN A 313 -5.62 -32.05 -3.79
CA ASN A 313 -6.68 -31.16 -3.37
C ASN A 313 -6.20 -29.70 -3.32
N LYS A 314 -6.34 -28.99 -4.42
CA LYS A 314 -5.88 -27.61 -4.56
C LYS A 314 -6.50 -26.63 -3.56
N ALA A 315 -7.67 -26.95 -3.00
CA ALA A 315 -8.28 -26.14 -1.95
C ALA A 315 -7.54 -26.20 -0.61
N MET A 316 -6.60 -27.13 -0.42
CA MET A 316 -5.76 -27.25 0.77
C MET A 316 -4.32 -26.78 0.53
N LEU A 317 -4.01 -26.38 -0.69
CA LEU A 317 -2.66 -26.00 -1.09
C LEU A 317 -2.18 -24.73 -0.35
N ASP A 318 -3.10 -23.84 -0.03
CA ASP A 318 -2.84 -22.60 0.71
C ASP A 318 -2.50 -22.84 2.20
N TYR A 319 -2.56 -24.09 2.69
CA TYR A 319 -2.10 -24.51 4.01
C TYR A 319 -0.81 -25.35 3.97
N ASP A 320 -0.30 -25.68 2.77
CA ASP A 320 0.87 -26.55 2.62
C ASP A 320 2.17 -25.73 2.58
N LEU A 321 2.77 -25.50 3.76
CA LEU A 321 4.05 -24.80 3.91
C LEU A 321 5.26 -25.58 3.32
N ASN A 322 5.10 -26.85 2.95
CA ASN A 322 6.15 -27.67 2.34
C ASN A 322 6.02 -27.81 0.84
N PHE A 323 4.97 -27.24 0.22
CA PHE A 323 4.72 -27.41 -1.21
C PHE A 323 5.91 -26.97 -2.09
N LEU A 324 6.59 -25.89 -1.73
CA LEU A 324 7.73 -25.35 -2.48
C LEU A 324 9.07 -26.01 -2.11
N TYR A 325 9.09 -26.98 -1.20
CA TYR A 325 10.32 -27.68 -0.81
C TYR A 325 10.96 -28.37 -2.01
N GLY A 326 12.27 -28.10 -2.21
CA GLY A 326 13.08 -28.66 -3.27
C GLY A 326 12.95 -27.97 -4.63
N ILE A 327 12.04 -27.00 -4.79
CA ILE A 327 11.83 -26.26 -6.05
C ILE A 327 11.95 -24.74 -5.89
N ARG A 328 12.21 -24.23 -4.68
CA ARG A 328 12.39 -22.82 -4.38
C ARG A 328 13.74 -22.55 -3.74
N GLU A 329 14.38 -21.48 -4.17
CA GLU A 329 15.55 -20.86 -3.58
C GLU A 329 15.19 -19.48 -3.03
N ARG A 330 15.73 -19.11 -1.85
CA ARG A 330 15.62 -17.78 -1.25
C ARG A 330 16.96 -17.08 -1.44
N VAL A 331 16.97 -15.97 -2.17
CA VAL A 331 18.17 -15.19 -2.46
C VAL A 331 18.13 -13.89 -1.65
N PRO A 332 18.99 -13.72 -0.63
CA PRO A 332 19.04 -12.49 0.14
C PRO A 332 19.59 -11.34 -0.72
N LEU A 333 19.03 -10.14 -0.51
CA LEU A 333 19.44 -8.92 -1.18
C LEU A 333 20.19 -7.98 -0.22
N GLN A 334 20.90 -7.01 -0.77
CA GLN A 334 21.48 -5.92 0.00
C GLN A 334 20.46 -4.80 0.18
N GLY A 335 20.41 -4.20 1.38
CA GLY A 335 19.44 -3.16 1.73
C GLY A 335 18.04 -3.70 2.03
N ASN A 336 17.12 -2.81 2.35
CA ASN A 336 15.81 -3.15 2.91
C ASN A 336 14.66 -2.80 1.95
N GLY A 337 13.70 -3.70 1.82
CA GLY A 337 12.43 -3.45 1.15
C GLY A 337 12.46 -3.50 -0.38
N PRO A 338 12.88 -4.61 -1.02
CA PRO A 338 12.69 -4.78 -2.46
C PRO A 338 11.18 -4.84 -2.78
N ARG A 339 10.71 -3.94 -3.65
CA ARG A 339 9.27 -3.84 -4.00
C ARG A 339 9.02 -4.01 -5.47
N THR A 340 9.66 -3.22 -6.31
CA THR A 340 9.52 -3.28 -7.77
C THR A 340 10.71 -4.02 -8.38
N MET A 341 10.54 -4.60 -9.56
CA MET A 341 11.59 -5.31 -10.27
C MET A 341 11.41 -5.25 -11.78
N VAL A 342 12.51 -5.42 -12.49
CA VAL A 342 12.53 -5.61 -13.94
C VAL A 342 13.25 -6.91 -14.24
N LEU A 343 12.57 -7.83 -14.93
CA LEU A 343 13.12 -9.06 -15.45
C LEU A 343 13.63 -8.85 -16.89
N THR A 344 14.87 -9.21 -17.13
CA THR A 344 15.48 -9.29 -18.47
C THR A 344 15.77 -10.73 -18.83
N ALA A 345 16.41 -10.99 -19.97
CA ALA A 345 16.75 -12.34 -20.40
C ALA A 345 17.72 -13.05 -19.44
N ASP A 346 18.61 -12.31 -18.77
CA ASP A 346 19.71 -12.84 -17.95
C ASP A 346 19.76 -12.28 -16.53
N LYS A 347 18.97 -11.24 -16.22
CA LYS A 347 19.06 -10.51 -14.95
C LYS A 347 17.68 -10.16 -14.39
N LEU A 348 17.64 -10.07 -13.06
CA LEU A 348 16.57 -9.44 -12.32
C LEU A 348 17.13 -8.19 -11.62
N ILE A 349 16.50 -7.05 -11.83
CA ILE A 349 16.96 -5.74 -11.34
C ILE A 349 15.94 -5.20 -10.34
N LEU A 350 16.38 -4.94 -9.10
CA LEU A 350 15.52 -4.52 -7.99
C LEU A 350 16.15 -3.37 -7.20
N PRO A 351 15.59 -2.17 -7.22
CA PRO A 351 15.89 -1.15 -6.21
C PRO A 351 15.22 -1.52 -4.88
N THR A 352 15.87 -1.14 -3.79
CA THR A 352 15.29 -1.27 -2.44
C THR A 352 14.63 0.03 -2.02
N TYR A 353 13.40 -0.06 -1.51
CA TYR A 353 12.57 1.10 -1.15
C TYR A 353 13.12 1.86 0.07
N PHE A 354 13.66 1.14 1.07
CA PHE A 354 14.12 1.75 2.33
C PHE A 354 15.62 2.01 2.39
N ALA A 355 16.41 1.52 1.43
CA ALA A 355 17.88 1.60 1.54
C ALA A 355 18.56 2.27 0.34
N ASP A 356 17.83 2.58 -0.73
CA ASP A 356 18.37 3.15 -1.97
C ASP A 356 19.54 2.32 -2.56
N VAL A 357 19.42 1.00 -2.47
CA VAL A 357 20.38 0.05 -3.04
C VAL A 357 19.76 -0.63 -4.25
N LEU A 358 20.45 -0.61 -5.37
CA LEU A 358 20.10 -1.36 -6.56
C LEU A 358 20.74 -2.74 -6.50
N ASN A 359 19.94 -3.79 -6.54
CA ASN A 359 20.40 -5.16 -6.66
C ASN A 359 20.22 -5.64 -8.10
N VAL A 360 21.25 -6.23 -8.66
CA VAL A 360 21.22 -6.94 -9.94
C VAL A 360 21.56 -8.40 -9.66
N VAL A 361 20.58 -9.26 -9.89
CA VAL A 361 20.69 -10.71 -9.67
C VAL A 361 20.84 -11.39 -11.02
N ASP A 362 21.90 -12.15 -11.21
CA ASP A 362 22.04 -13.06 -12.35
C ASP A 362 21.03 -14.22 -12.17
N ILE A 363 20.11 -14.39 -13.13
CA ILE A 363 19.02 -15.37 -12.98
C ILE A 363 19.48 -16.83 -13.09
N ASN A 364 20.68 -17.10 -13.59
CA ASN A 364 21.23 -18.45 -13.74
C ASN A 364 22.11 -18.85 -12.55
N THR A 365 23.01 -17.94 -12.12
CA THR A 365 23.96 -18.22 -11.04
C THR A 365 23.47 -17.81 -9.65
N ARG A 366 22.43 -16.95 -9.57
CA ARG A 366 21.93 -16.32 -8.34
C ARG A 366 22.90 -15.33 -7.70
N GLU A 367 24.00 -15.00 -8.39
CA GLU A 367 24.94 -14.00 -7.91
C GLU A 367 24.26 -12.61 -7.83
N VAL A 368 24.44 -11.94 -6.69
CA VAL A 368 23.88 -10.62 -6.43
C VAL A 368 24.99 -9.57 -6.47
N THR A 369 24.85 -8.60 -7.36
CA THR A 369 25.68 -7.39 -7.37
C THR A 369 24.82 -6.23 -6.84
N ALA A 370 25.33 -5.50 -5.84
CA ALA A 370 24.64 -4.37 -5.24
C ALA A 370 25.37 -3.05 -5.49
N THR A 371 24.62 -1.99 -5.77
CA THR A 371 25.13 -0.63 -5.97
C THR A 371 24.32 0.34 -5.10
N GLU A 372 25.00 1.15 -4.29
CA GLU A 372 24.36 2.24 -3.53
C GLU A 372 24.03 3.38 -4.50
N LEU A 373 22.73 3.71 -4.62
CA LEU A 373 22.24 4.76 -5.53
C LEU A 373 22.31 6.16 -4.91
N ASN A 374 22.28 6.25 -3.58
CA ASN A 374 22.18 7.49 -2.81
C ASN A 374 23.26 7.54 -1.71
N PRO A 375 24.53 7.62 -2.10
CA PRO A 375 25.63 7.62 -1.13
C PRO A 375 25.57 8.84 -0.21
N GLY A 376 25.71 8.59 1.09
CA GLY A 376 25.61 9.64 2.12
C GLY A 376 24.20 10.08 2.45
N ARG A 377 23.19 9.26 2.12
CA ARG A 377 21.79 9.51 2.52
C ARG A 377 21.66 9.70 4.03
N THR A 378 20.73 10.57 4.42
CA THR A 378 20.35 10.78 5.81
C THR A 378 18.99 10.12 6.07
N GLU A 379 18.83 9.49 7.23
CA GLU A 379 17.60 8.80 7.61
C GLU A 379 17.05 9.44 8.88
N SER A 380 15.88 10.07 8.77
CA SER A 380 15.15 10.62 9.91
C SER A 380 14.51 9.51 10.75
N ASP A 381 14.10 9.81 11.98
CA ASP A 381 13.37 8.86 12.81
C ASP A 381 12.03 8.45 12.18
N ILE A 382 11.39 9.33 11.42
CA ILE A 382 10.19 9.00 10.63
C ILE A 382 10.51 7.93 9.58
N ASN A 383 11.61 8.08 8.85
CA ASN A 383 12.02 7.11 7.81
C ASN A 383 12.40 5.76 8.43
N LYS A 384 13.11 5.77 9.57
CA LYS A 384 13.39 4.55 10.33
C LYS A 384 12.11 3.87 10.80
N GLY A 385 11.16 4.65 11.32
CA GLY A 385 9.86 4.15 11.75
C GLY A 385 9.06 3.53 10.62
N GLU A 386 9.02 4.13 9.42
CA GLU A 386 8.39 3.53 8.25
C GLU A 386 9.06 2.21 7.88
N LYS A 387 10.39 2.15 7.91
CA LYS A 387 11.15 0.91 7.69
C LYS A 387 10.77 -0.15 8.71
N TYR A 388 10.83 0.13 10.02
CA TYR A 388 10.51 -0.82 11.08
C TYR A 388 9.05 -1.31 11.04
N PHE A 389 8.12 -0.45 10.64
CA PHE A 389 6.72 -0.83 10.44
C PHE A 389 6.53 -1.88 9.32
N ASN A 390 7.45 -1.93 8.36
CA ASN A 390 7.42 -2.84 7.21
C ASN A 390 8.42 -4.00 7.31
N ASP A 391 9.28 -4.02 8.32
CA ASP A 391 10.39 -4.96 8.47
C ASP A 391 9.98 -6.18 9.31
N ALA A 392 9.98 -7.35 8.70
CA ALA A 392 9.66 -8.60 9.36
C ALA A 392 10.82 -9.18 10.19
N SER A 393 12.01 -8.59 10.15
CA SER A 393 13.09 -8.95 11.06
C SER A 393 12.75 -8.62 12.53
N HIS A 394 11.77 -7.73 12.73
CA HIS A 394 11.15 -7.42 14.02
C HIS A 394 9.94 -8.30 14.34
N CYS A 395 9.92 -9.54 13.83
CA CYS A 395 8.90 -10.53 14.13
C CYS A 395 9.54 -11.91 14.32
N PHE A 396 9.03 -12.67 15.26
CA PHE A 396 9.43 -14.06 15.48
C PHE A 396 9.39 -14.84 14.15
N GLN A 397 10.50 -15.48 13.79
CA GLN A 397 10.66 -16.25 12.55
C GLN A 397 10.28 -15.49 11.25
N ASN A 398 10.26 -14.17 11.27
CA ASN A 398 10.00 -13.30 10.11
C ASN A 398 8.62 -13.50 9.43
N TRP A 399 7.60 -13.90 10.19
CA TRP A 399 6.27 -14.21 9.65
C TRP A 399 5.51 -13.01 9.11
N GLN A 400 5.67 -11.85 9.74
CA GLN A 400 4.92 -10.65 9.40
C GLN A 400 5.61 -9.38 9.88
N SER A 401 5.07 -8.25 9.47
CA SER A 401 5.34 -6.92 10.04
C SER A 401 4.00 -6.24 10.34
N CYS A 402 4.00 -5.04 10.91
CA CYS A 402 2.78 -4.27 11.13
C CYS A 402 1.98 -4.06 9.83
N ASN A 403 2.69 -3.92 8.68
CA ASN A 403 2.09 -3.83 7.34
C ASN A 403 1.29 -5.09 6.92
N GLY A 404 1.41 -6.21 7.61
CA GLY A 404 0.61 -7.41 7.37
C GLY A 404 -0.88 -7.17 7.62
N CYS A 405 -1.24 -6.61 8.78
CA CYS A 405 -2.62 -6.26 9.15
C CYS A 405 -2.98 -4.80 8.76
N HIS A 406 -1.98 -3.91 8.69
CA HIS A 406 -2.19 -2.49 8.37
C HIS A 406 -1.51 -2.09 7.05
N PRO A 407 -1.88 -2.71 5.90
CA PRO A 407 -1.31 -2.37 4.60
C PRO A 407 -1.74 -0.98 4.12
N GLY A 408 -1.16 -0.52 3.00
CA GLY A 408 -1.57 0.74 2.37
C GLY A 408 -1.24 1.97 3.21
N GLU A 409 0.00 2.05 3.73
CA GLU A 409 0.50 3.14 4.58
C GLU A 409 -0.24 3.19 5.93
N ALA A 410 -0.19 2.10 6.66
CA ALA A 410 -0.78 1.92 8.00
C ALA A 410 -2.31 2.09 8.05
N ARG A 411 -3.03 1.59 7.05
CA ARG A 411 -4.52 1.58 7.02
C ARG A 411 -5.07 0.25 7.54
N THR A 412 -6.02 -0.34 6.86
CA THR A 412 -6.69 -1.60 7.23
C THR A 412 -6.48 -2.67 6.16
N ASP A 413 -6.48 -3.92 6.54
CA ASP A 413 -6.53 -5.06 5.61
C ASP A 413 -7.99 -5.45 5.23
N GLY A 414 -8.98 -4.84 5.87
CA GLY A 414 -10.41 -5.12 5.64
C GLY A 414 -10.89 -6.44 6.25
N MET A 415 -10.16 -6.98 7.23
CA MET A 415 -10.46 -8.26 7.89
C MET A 415 -10.76 -8.09 9.37
N ASN A 416 -11.35 -9.13 9.95
CA ASN A 416 -11.58 -9.24 11.37
C ASN A 416 -10.50 -10.11 12.02
N TRP A 417 -10.02 -9.67 13.18
CA TRP A 417 -9.04 -10.40 13.96
C TRP A 417 -9.51 -10.58 15.40
N ASP A 418 -9.44 -11.78 15.92
CA ASP A 418 -9.58 -12.08 17.34
C ASP A 418 -8.19 -12.32 17.94
N LEU A 419 -7.62 -11.31 18.55
CA LEU A 419 -6.31 -11.37 19.17
C LEU A 419 -6.37 -11.57 20.69
N MET A 420 -7.57 -11.78 21.27
CA MET A 420 -7.80 -11.96 22.70
C MET A 420 -7.17 -10.89 23.60
N ASN A 421 -6.73 -9.78 23.04
CA ASN A 421 -5.96 -8.75 23.75
C ASN A 421 -6.83 -7.88 24.69
N ASP A 422 -8.14 -8.02 24.63
CA ASP A 422 -9.12 -7.41 25.55
C ASP A 422 -9.78 -8.44 26.49
N GLY A 423 -9.37 -9.71 26.43
CA GLY A 423 -9.89 -10.79 27.24
C GLY A 423 -11.25 -11.34 26.79
N VAL A 424 -11.76 -10.88 25.64
CA VAL A 424 -13.03 -11.32 25.05
C VAL A 424 -12.77 -11.95 23.69
N GLY A 425 -13.18 -13.22 23.53
CA GLY A 425 -13.06 -13.96 22.28
C GLY A 425 -14.10 -13.54 21.26
N ASN A 426 -13.95 -12.37 20.66
CA ASN A 426 -14.76 -11.90 19.54
C ASN A 426 -13.90 -11.23 18.47
N SER A 427 -14.21 -11.51 17.23
CA SER A 427 -13.51 -10.94 16.08
C SER A 427 -13.82 -9.45 15.94
N LYS A 428 -12.79 -8.64 15.74
CA LYS A 428 -12.88 -7.18 15.61
C LYS A 428 -12.24 -6.71 14.32
N ASN A 429 -12.91 -5.78 13.64
CA ASN A 429 -12.41 -5.21 12.40
C ASN A 429 -11.09 -4.46 12.60
N CYS A 430 -10.15 -4.68 11.68
CA CYS A 430 -8.85 -4.02 11.69
C CYS A 430 -9.02 -2.51 11.41
N LYS A 431 -8.62 -1.67 12.35
CA LYS A 431 -8.72 -0.20 12.23
C LYS A 431 -7.53 0.39 11.46
N SER A 432 -7.78 1.50 10.77
CA SER A 432 -6.70 2.39 10.30
C SER A 432 -5.92 2.96 11.49
N LEU A 433 -4.60 3.12 11.35
CA LEU A 433 -3.74 3.76 12.35
C LEU A 433 -3.58 5.27 12.12
N LEU A 434 -4.24 5.82 11.09
CA LEU A 434 -4.28 7.26 10.84
C LEU A 434 -4.86 7.98 12.08
N PHE A 435 -4.13 8.96 12.59
CA PHE A 435 -4.47 9.74 13.78
C PHE A 435 -4.51 8.97 15.12
N SER A 436 -4.11 7.69 15.16
CA SER A 436 -4.14 6.90 16.40
C SER A 436 -3.48 7.57 17.61
N HIS A 437 -2.38 8.32 17.41
CA HIS A 437 -1.65 9.01 18.48
C HIS A 437 -2.35 10.27 19.02
N VAL A 438 -3.38 10.77 18.35
CA VAL A 438 -4.12 11.98 18.74
C VAL A 438 -5.60 11.72 19.02
N THR A 439 -6.02 10.46 18.95
CA THR A 439 -7.41 10.02 19.22
C THR A 439 -7.45 8.84 20.20
N PRO A 440 -6.96 9.00 21.46
CA PRO A 440 -7.09 7.97 22.49
C PRO A 440 -8.55 7.84 22.96
N PRO A 441 -8.97 6.67 23.53
CA PRO A 441 -8.18 5.45 23.73
C PRO A 441 -7.99 4.65 22.44
N ASN A 442 -7.04 3.72 22.45
CA ASN A 442 -6.75 2.92 21.28
C ASN A 442 -7.34 1.50 21.38
N MET A 443 -7.45 0.83 20.23
CA MET A 443 -8.24 -0.38 19.98
C MET A 443 -9.76 -0.07 20.03
N ILE A 444 -10.57 -0.86 19.31
CA ILE A 444 -12.02 -0.63 19.26
C ILE A 444 -12.69 -0.77 20.65
N SER A 445 -12.14 -1.61 21.52
CA SER A 445 -12.58 -1.82 22.90
C SER A 445 -11.94 -0.84 23.92
N GLY A 446 -11.14 0.13 23.44
CA GLY A 446 -10.51 1.15 24.28
C GLY A 446 -9.52 0.64 25.33
N ILE A 447 -8.97 -0.57 25.16
CA ILE A 447 -8.13 -1.24 26.18
C ILE A 447 -6.71 -0.70 26.28
N ARG A 448 -6.28 0.15 25.34
CA ARG A 448 -4.97 0.80 25.37
C ARG A 448 -5.16 2.29 25.59
N ALA A 449 -4.52 2.82 26.63
CA ALA A 449 -4.67 4.23 26.99
C ALA A 449 -4.11 5.20 25.94
N SER A 450 -3.11 4.77 25.17
CA SER A 450 -2.50 5.55 24.10
C SER A 450 -1.98 4.65 22.97
N ALA A 451 -1.66 5.25 21.83
CA ALA A 451 -1.12 4.54 20.67
C ALA A 451 0.29 4.00 20.93
N GLU A 452 1.11 4.70 21.70
CA GLU A 452 2.45 4.25 22.09
C GLU A 452 2.37 2.92 22.83
N VAL A 453 1.43 2.80 23.77
CA VAL A 453 1.18 1.53 24.49
C VAL A 453 0.71 0.45 23.52
N ALA A 454 -0.12 0.80 22.53
CA ALA A 454 -0.62 -0.15 21.52
C ALA A 454 0.52 -0.62 20.60
N VAL A 455 1.44 0.26 20.19
CA VAL A 455 2.60 -0.08 19.35
C VAL A 455 3.50 -1.09 20.07
N ARG A 456 3.88 -0.83 21.33
CA ARG A 456 4.71 -1.77 22.10
C ARG A 456 4.00 -3.11 22.30
N ALA A 457 2.70 -3.08 22.58
CA ALA A 457 1.89 -4.31 22.69
C ALA A 457 1.82 -5.09 21.38
N GLY A 458 1.77 -4.42 20.23
CA GLY A 458 1.81 -5.05 18.91
C GLY A 458 3.11 -5.81 18.68
N TYR A 459 4.25 -5.22 18.99
CA TYR A 459 5.54 -5.91 18.90
C TYR A 459 5.62 -7.09 19.89
N ASN A 460 5.30 -6.86 21.16
CA ASN A 460 5.48 -7.88 22.20
C ASN A 460 4.51 -9.07 22.07
N PHE A 461 3.23 -8.82 21.73
CA PHE A 461 2.17 -9.82 21.81
C PHE A 461 1.65 -10.32 20.47
N ILE A 462 1.95 -9.62 19.36
CA ILE A 462 1.53 -10.00 18.02
C ILE A 462 2.72 -10.44 17.17
N GLN A 463 3.84 -9.71 17.26
CA GLN A 463 5.06 -10.07 16.55
C GLN A 463 6.03 -10.93 17.39
N PHE A 464 5.80 -11.04 18.69
CA PHE A 464 6.66 -11.77 19.64
C PHE A 464 8.12 -11.33 19.53
N PHE A 465 8.32 -10.02 19.51
CA PHE A 465 9.61 -9.35 19.38
C PHE A 465 9.75 -8.26 20.44
N ASP A 466 10.88 -8.25 21.12
CA ASP A 466 11.21 -7.25 22.14
C ASP A 466 11.90 -6.04 21.47
N ILE A 467 11.08 -5.10 21.00
CA ILE A 467 11.57 -3.89 20.33
C ILE A 467 12.22 -2.93 21.35
N THR A 468 13.32 -2.30 20.99
CA THR A 468 13.92 -1.25 21.83
C THR A 468 13.00 -0.02 21.90
N GLU A 469 13.06 0.75 23.00
CA GLU A 469 12.23 1.96 23.12
C GLU A 469 12.58 3.01 22.06
N ASP A 470 13.86 3.16 21.70
CA ASP A 470 14.30 4.09 20.66
C ASP A 470 13.72 3.73 19.29
N ASP A 471 13.68 2.44 18.94
CA ASP A 471 13.09 1.97 17.69
C ASP A 471 11.56 2.10 17.70
N ALA A 472 10.92 1.82 18.83
CA ALA A 472 9.48 2.00 19.01
C ALA A 472 9.07 3.47 18.88
N LEU A 473 9.87 4.41 19.40
CA LEU A 473 9.67 5.85 19.21
C LEU A 473 9.78 6.26 17.73
N CYS A 474 10.66 5.64 16.97
CA CYS A 474 10.71 5.87 15.51
C CYS A 474 9.39 5.45 14.84
N VAL A 475 8.81 4.30 15.23
CA VAL A 475 7.50 3.86 14.72
C VAL A 475 6.39 4.82 15.11
N ASP A 476 6.37 5.33 16.34
CA ASP A 476 5.43 6.36 16.78
C ASP A 476 5.56 7.63 15.91
N ASN A 477 6.78 8.10 15.67
CA ASN A 477 7.04 9.26 14.82
C ASN A 477 6.53 9.05 13.38
N TYR A 478 6.69 7.86 12.83
CA TYR A 478 6.13 7.50 11.53
C TYR A 478 4.60 7.58 11.55
N LEU A 479 3.94 6.94 12.51
CA LEU A 479 2.48 6.94 12.62
C LEU A 479 1.91 8.35 12.84
N MET A 480 2.59 9.19 13.62
CA MET A 480 2.23 10.61 13.79
C MET A 480 2.44 11.43 12.51
N SER A 481 3.35 11.04 11.65
CA SER A 481 3.62 11.73 10.38
C SER A 481 2.57 11.46 9.30
N LEU A 482 1.73 10.43 9.45
CA LEU A 482 0.71 10.06 8.47
C LEU A 482 -0.25 11.22 8.17
N ARG A 483 -0.63 11.35 6.91
CA ARG A 483 -1.59 12.35 6.44
C ARG A 483 -2.75 11.67 5.74
N PRO A 484 -3.95 12.22 5.86
CA PRO A 484 -5.10 11.71 5.12
C PRO A 484 -4.93 11.93 3.62
N VAL A 485 -5.37 10.95 2.85
CA VAL A 485 -5.51 11.08 1.41
C VAL A 485 -6.80 11.88 1.12
N PRO A 486 -6.77 12.83 0.19
CA PRO A 486 -7.99 13.54 -0.20
C PRO A 486 -9.08 12.59 -0.69
N SER A 487 -10.30 12.77 -0.18
CA SER A 487 -11.40 11.91 -0.55
C SER A 487 -11.77 12.07 -2.05
N PRO A 488 -11.98 10.96 -2.78
CA PRO A 488 -12.46 11.00 -4.16
C PRO A 488 -13.92 11.50 -4.28
N TYR A 489 -14.63 11.66 -3.18
CA TYR A 489 -15.98 12.25 -3.12
C TYR A 489 -15.98 13.78 -3.09
N LEU A 490 -14.80 14.40 -2.99
CA LEU A 490 -14.66 15.85 -3.11
C LEU A 490 -14.69 16.28 -4.59
N VAL A 491 -15.27 17.42 -4.86
CA VAL A 491 -15.27 18.05 -6.18
C VAL A 491 -14.35 19.27 -6.13
N ASN A 492 -13.25 19.24 -6.83
CA ASN A 492 -12.20 20.28 -6.78
C ASN A 492 -11.72 20.60 -5.34
N GLY A 493 -11.63 19.58 -4.49
CA GLY A 493 -11.21 19.73 -3.09
C GLY A 493 -12.30 20.22 -2.13
N GLU A 494 -13.53 20.43 -2.61
CA GLU A 494 -14.67 20.93 -1.84
C GLU A 494 -15.80 19.91 -1.77
N LEU A 495 -16.70 20.04 -0.77
CA LEU A 495 -17.89 19.21 -0.68
C LEU A 495 -18.79 19.39 -1.91
N SER A 496 -19.27 18.26 -2.46
CA SER A 496 -20.31 18.28 -3.49
C SER A 496 -21.60 18.90 -2.92
N ASP A 497 -22.54 19.33 -3.78
CA ASP A 497 -23.81 19.87 -3.31
C ASP A 497 -24.63 18.81 -2.55
N LYS A 498 -24.53 17.53 -2.96
CA LYS A 498 -25.12 16.41 -2.23
C LYS A 498 -24.48 16.23 -0.86
N ALA A 499 -23.17 16.34 -0.74
CA ALA A 499 -22.46 16.27 0.53
C ALA A 499 -22.80 17.45 1.46
N LYS A 500 -23.01 18.66 0.94
CA LYS A 500 -23.49 19.82 1.73
C LYS A 500 -24.88 19.58 2.33
N GLU A 501 -25.79 18.97 1.58
CA GLU A 501 -27.08 18.53 2.13
C GLU A 501 -26.90 17.41 3.18
N GLY A 502 -26.00 16.45 2.91
CA GLY A 502 -25.64 15.41 3.86
C GLY A 502 -25.10 15.93 5.19
N ARG A 503 -24.33 17.02 5.16
CA ARG A 503 -23.86 17.70 6.37
C ARG A 503 -25.02 18.20 7.23
N LYS A 504 -26.09 18.77 6.61
CA LYS A 504 -27.27 19.20 7.34
C LYS A 504 -28.02 18.02 7.97
N VAL A 505 -28.03 16.86 7.27
CA VAL A 505 -28.62 15.63 7.82
C VAL A 505 -27.78 15.12 8.99
N PHE A 506 -26.45 15.13 8.91
CA PHE A 506 -25.53 14.76 9.97
C PHE A 506 -25.77 15.60 11.24
N GLU A 507 -25.88 16.93 11.09
CA GLU A 507 -26.19 17.86 12.17
C GLU A 507 -27.60 17.61 12.76
N LYS A 508 -28.60 17.42 11.90
CA LYS A 508 -29.99 17.17 12.31
C LYS A 508 -30.20 15.88 13.08
N LEU A 509 -29.41 14.84 12.76
CA LEU A 509 -29.48 13.53 13.42
C LEU A 509 -28.66 13.48 14.70
N GLY A 510 -27.84 14.50 15.00
CA GLY A 510 -26.99 14.55 16.20
C GLY A 510 -25.76 13.67 16.09
N CYS A 511 -25.29 13.29 14.87
CA CYS A 511 -24.10 12.49 14.68
C CYS A 511 -22.85 13.17 15.28
N GLY A 512 -22.85 14.52 15.31
CA GLY A 512 -21.79 15.34 15.92
C GLY A 512 -21.69 15.23 17.44
N ASP A 513 -22.64 14.61 18.14
CA ASP A 513 -22.58 14.41 19.60
C ASP A 513 -21.46 13.43 19.98
N CYS A 514 -21.20 12.42 19.11
CA CYS A 514 -20.08 11.49 19.23
C CYS A 514 -18.96 11.83 18.22
N HIS A 515 -19.30 12.08 16.97
CA HIS A 515 -18.35 12.39 15.90
C HIS A 515 -18.09 13.89 15.79
N SER A 516 -17.37 14.45 16.76
CA SER A 516 -17.11 15.90 16.92
C SER A 516 -15.63 16.26 16.76
N GLY A 517 -15.38 17.58 16.74
CA GLY A 517 -14.02 18.12 16.67
C GLY A 517 -13.30 17.88 15.32
N PRO A 518 -11.99 18.17 15.26
CA PRO A 518 -11.22 18.14 14.02
C PRO A 518 -11.02 16.73 13.45
N TYR A 519 -11.11 15.72 14.32
CA TYR A 519 -10.95 14.30 13.96
C TYR A 519 -12.30 13.56 13.87
N TYR A 520 -13.43 14.21 14.10
CA TYR A 520 -14.76 13.58 14.11
C TYR A 520 -14.82 12.38 15.08
N THR A 521 -14.34 12.59 16.31
CA THR A 521 -14.45 11.68 17.45
C THR A 521 -14.48 12.48 18.74
N ASP A 522 -15.26 12.07 19.71
CA ASP A 522 -15.24 12.62 21.07
C ASP A 522 -14.27 11.89 22.00
N MET A 523 -13.54 10.87 21.46
CA MET A 523 -12.55 10.06 22.20
C MET A 523 -13.16 9.37 23.43
N LYS A 524 -14.40 8.91 23.32
CA LYS A 524 -15.13 8.21 24.39
C LYS A 524 -15.70 6.88 23.91
N MET A 525 -16.07 6.08 24.90
CA MET A 525 -16.73 4.80 24.70
C MET A 525 -18.25 4.98 24.69
N HIS A 526 -18.91 4.42 23.68
CA HIS A 526 -20.36 4.46 23.57
C HIS A 526 -20.96 3.09 23.31
N ARG A 527 -22.10 2.83 23.98
CA ARG A 527 -22.97 1.71 23.64
C ARG A 527 -24.00 2.23 22.63
N ILE A 528 -23.91 1.73 21.40
CA ILE A 528 -24.75 2.23 20.32
C ILE A 528 -25.40 1.06 19.55
N GLY A 529 -26.68 1.23 19.20
CA GLY A 529 -27.43 0.23 18.45
C GLY A 529 -27.56 -1.11 19.19
N GLU A 530 -27.34 -2.20 18.46
CA GLU A 530 -27.39 -3.57 18.95
C GLU A 530 -26.05 -4.05 19.55
N ASP A 531 -25.01 -3.23 19.50
CA ASP A 531 -23.64 -3.58 19.91
C ASP A 531 -23.47 -3.47 21.43
N ILE A 532 -24.11 -4.38 22.16
CA ILE A 532 -24.16 -4.40 23.63
C ILE A 532 -23.21 -5.40 24.27
N GLU A 533 -22.42 -6.11 23.48
CA GLU A 533 -21.53 -7.19 23.93
C GLU A 533 -20.46 -6.70 24.91
N PHE A 534 -20.04 -5.44 24.78
CA PHE A 534 -19.12 -4.79 25.68
C PHE A 534 -19.84 -3.86 26.65
N GLU A 535 -19.67 -4.08 27.94
CA GLU A 535 -20.33 -3.26 28.98
C GLU A 535 -19.99 -1.76 28.84
N LYS A 536 -18.72 -1.45 28.48
CA LYS A 536 -18.26 -0.07 28.29
C LYS A 536 -18.62 0.52 26.92
N GLY A 537 -19.13 -0.30 25.99
CA GLY A 537 -19.34 0.07 24.60
C GLY A 537 -18.05 0.09 23.78
N TRP A 538 -18.08 0.79 22.66
CA TRP A 538 -16.99 0.86 21.69
C TRP A 538 -16.41 2.27 21.61
N ASP A 539 -15.10 2.36 21.34
CA ASP A 539 -14.43 3.62 21.07
C ASP A 539 -14.98 4.28 19.81
N THR A 540 -15.29 5.58 19.90
CA THR A 540 -15.74 6.37 18.74
C THR A 540 -14.60 6.55 17.76
N PRO A 541 -14.60 5.90 16.58
CA PRO A 541 -13.53 6.05 15.62
C PRO A 541 -13.57 7.43 14.95
N THR A 542 -12.39 7.90 14.51
CA THR A 542 -12.33 9.05 13.59
C THR A 542 -13.09 8.77 12.29
N LEU A 543 -13.78 9.80 11.73
CA LEU A 543 -14.35 9.71 10.39
C LEU A 543 -13.42 10.29 9.31
N ARG A 544 -12.23 10.75 9.66
CA ARG A 544 -11.25 11.20 8.66
C ARG A 544 -10.76 10.02 7.83
N GLU A 545 -10.85 10.17 6.51
CA GLU A 545 -10.51 9.14 5.52
C GLU A 545 -11.38 7.85 5.68
N VAL A 546 -12.56 7.97 6.25
CA VAL A 546 -13.43 6.81 6.49
C VAL A 546 -13.87 6.12 5.18
N TRP A 547 -13.95 6.84 4.08
CA TRP A 547 -14.25 6.31 2.75
C TRP A 547 -13.32 5.17 2.30
N ARG A 548 -12.10 5.09 2.87
CA ARG A 548 -11.08 4.11 2.55
C ARG A 548 -11.06 2.91 3.50
N THR A 549 -11.73 3.00 4.65
CA THR A 549 -11.57 2.04 5.76
C THR A 549 -12.67 0.99 5.88
N ALA A 550 -13.48 0.79 4.83
CA ALA A 550 -14.44 -0.31 4.79
C ALA A 550 -13.74 -1.68 5.08
N PRO A 551 -14.47 -2.70 5.60
CA PRO A 551 -15.85 -2.65 6.07
C PRO A 551 -15.98 -1.94 7.42
N TYR A 552 -17.20 -1.59 7.80
CA TYR A 552 -17.49 -0.71 8.93
C TYR A 552 -18.15 -1.46 10.10
N LEU A 553 -18.28 -0.74 11.23
CA LEU A 553 -18.69 -1.22 12.55
C LEU A 553 -17.60 -2.07 13.21
N PHE A 554 -17.82 -2.45 14.49
CA PHE A 554 -16.75 -3.09 15.27
C PHE A 554 -16.31 -4.45 14.70
N ASP A 555 -17.20 -5.14 14.03
CA ASP A 555 -17.00 -6.46 13.42
C ASP A 555 -17.03 -6.47 11.89
N GLY A 556 -17.01 -5.31 11.25
CA GLY A 556 -17.01 -5.21 9.79
C GLY A 556 -18.27 -5.74 9.10
N ARG A 557 -19.43 -5.75 9.80
CA ARG A 557 -20.72 -6.26 9.26
C ARG A 557 -21.34 -5.39 8.18
N ALA A 558 -20.88 -4.16 7.98
CA ALA A 558 -21.32 -3.26 6.93
C ALA A 558 -20.22 -3.10 5.86
N ALA A 559 -20.45 -3.57 4.65
CA ALA A 559 -19.50 -3.46 3.55
C ALA A 559 -19.40 -2.02 3.03
N THR A 560 -20.47 -1.24 3.14
CA THR A 560 -20.55 0.13 2.65
C THR A 560 -21.04 1.10 3.73
N MET A 561 -20.72 2.38 3.57
CA MET A 561 -21.22 3.42 4.47
C MET A 561 -22.76 3.58 4.39
N GLU A 562 -23.33 3.29 3.23
CA GLU A 562 -24.80 3.29 3.08
C GLU A 562 -25.44 2.20 3.97
N GLU A 563 -24.86 0.99 4.03
CA GLU A 563 -25.32 -0.10 4.91
C GLU A 563 -25.25 0.27 6.39
N VAL A 564 -24.24 1.04 6.83
CA VAL A 564 -24.13 1.55 8.21
C VAL A 564 -25.41 2.31 8.60
N PHE A 565 -25.93 3.12 7.69
CA PHE A 565 -27.12 3.95 7.94
C PHE A 565 -28.43 3.25 7.59
N GLU A 566 -28.51 2.56 6.46
CA GLU A 566 -29.76 1.99 5.95
C GLU A 566 -30.09 0.65 6.61
N VAL A 567 -29.12 -0.21 6.80
CA VAL A 567 -29.31 -1.55 7.37
C VAL A 567 -29.15 -1.53 8.89
N HIS A 568 -28.00 -1.05 9.38
CA HIS A 568 -27.65 -1.12 10.79
C HIS A 568 -28.14 0.07 11.62
N LYS A 569 -28.74 1.06 11.00
CA LYS A 569 -29.35 2.23 11.68
C LYS A 569 -28.44 2.90 12.70
N HIS A 570 -27.14 2.90 12.46
CA HIS A 570 -26.16 3.43 13.39
C HIS A 570 -26.46 4.90 13.74
N GLY A 571 -26.75 5.17 15.00
CA GLY A 571 -27.12 6.51 15.48
C GLY A 571 -28.43 7.05 14.93
N ILE A 572 -29.29 6.23 14.30
CA ILE A 572 -30.53 6.64 13.66
C ILE A 572 -31.72 6.02 14.40
N ASP A 573 -32.36 6.80 15.24
CA ASP A 573 -33.57 6.43 16.03
C ASP A 573 -34.89 6.81 15.35
N LYS A 574 -34.84 7.56 14.23
CA LYS A 574 -35.98 8.14 13.52
C LYS A 574 -36.03 7.65 12.08
N LYS A 575 -37.21 7.75 11.48
CA LYS A 575 -37.38 7.46 10.06
C LYS A 575 -36.68 8.55 9.23
N VAL A 576 -35.66 8.15 8.45
CA VAL A 576 -34.90 9.01 7.54
C VAL A 576 -35.29 8.65 6.11
N SER A 577 -35.41 9.63 5.22
CA SER A 577 -35.70 9.37 3.81
C SER A 577 -34.46 8.75 3.11
N LYS A 578 -34.69 7.96 2.05
CA LYS A 578 -33.62 7.41 1.25
C LYS A 578 -32.68 8.50 0.70
N LYS A 579 -33.25 9.61 0.24
CA LYS A 579 -32.51 10.78 -0.22
C LYS A 579 -31.58 11.36 0.86
N ASP A 580 -32.08 11.43 2.12
CA ASP A 580 -31.26 11.91 3.23
C ASP A 580 -30.12 10.91 3.58
N ILE A 581 -30.39 9.61 3.52
CA ILE A 581 -29.36 8.56 3.69
C ILE A 581 -28.27 8.68 2.62
N GLU A 582 -28.66 8.80 1.36
CA GLU A 582 -27.70 8.98 0.25
C GLU A 582 -26.86 10.25 0.41
N ALA A 583 -27.46 11.36 0.87
CA ALA A 583 -26.76 12.60 1.11
C ALA A 583 -25.79 12.49 2.30
N LEU A 584 -26.24 11.85 3.40
CA LEU A 584 -25.43 11.58 4.58
C LEU A 584 -24.22 10.69 4.23
N THR A 585 -24.42 9.64 3.46
CA THR A 585 -23.38 8.74 2.96
C THR A 585 -22.33 9.52 2.16
N GLU A 586 -22.78 10.38 1.25
CA GLU A 586 -21.88 11.23 0.45
C GLU A 586 -21.06 12.17 1.34
N TYR A 587 -21.68 12.81 2.34
CA TYR A 587 -20.97 13.69 3.26
C TYR A 587 -19.92 12.94 4.07
N VAL A 588 -20.30 11.81 4.68
CA VAL A 588 -19.36 11.03 5.52
C VAL A 588 -18.21 10.49 4.68
N ASN A 589 -18.48 10.03 3.47
CA ASN A 589 -17.43 9.61 2.55
C ASN A 589 -16.55 10.78 2.04
N SER A 590 -17.00 12.03 2.18
CA SER A 590 -16.18 13.20 1.82
C SER A 590 -15.20 13.64 2.92
N LEU A 591 -15.23 13.01 4.12
CA LEU A 591 -14.38 13.34 5.27
C LEU A 591 -13.06 12.55 5.19
#